data_1164fda34bd9e95f2c0b28d4994a82ab
#
_entry.id   1164fda34bd9e95f2c0b28d4994a82ab
#
_cell.length_a   1.000
_cell.length_b   1.000
_cell.length_c   1.000
_cell.angle_alpha   90.00
_cell.angle_beta   90.00
_cell.angle_gamma   90.00
#
_symmetry.space_group_name_H-M   'P 1'
#
loop_
_entity.id
_entity.type
_entity.pdbx_description
1 polymer ?
#
loop_
_entity_poly.entity_id
_entity_poly.type
_entity_poly.pdbx_seq_one_letter_code
_entity_poly.pdbx_strand_id
1 'polypeptide(L)'
;MKSGSPSSGIPRRSVPVTFVDANILFSRVLRDYFLLNEFLPDAKLKSPVDRLVVPHDVEVHPKDRHVLAAALSTDADILLTDNTKDFPAEWMTRKGIELVHPSAMITRLLTDFPSEFREAHYLCVELSASEDEETVLNQLEKATDPFTAAKVRRFVRP
;
A
#
# COMPACT_ATOMS: atom_id res chain seq x y z
N MET A 1 -48.45 -9.66 1.57
CA MET A 1 -47.69 -8.44 1.25
C MET A 1 -46.30 -8.56 1.89
N LYS A 2 -45.30 -8.84 1.11
CA LYS A 2 -43.88 -8.88 1.58
C LYS A 2 -43.24 -7.55 1.26
N SER A 3 -43.04 -6.73 2.27
CA SER A 3 -42.21 -5.51 2.17
C SER A 3 -40.74 -5.89 2.13
N GLY A 4 -40.17 -5.91 0.93
CA GLY A 4 -38.73 -6.04 0.73
C GLY A 4 -38.08 -4.72 1.11
N SER A 5 -37.24 -4.73 2.16
CA SER A 5 -36.38 -3.62 2.48
C SER A 5 -35.29 -3.50 1.38
N PRO A 6 -35.04 -2.31 0.84
CA PRO A 6 -33.91 -2.14 -0.07
C PRO A 6 -32.62 -2.25 0.74
N SER A 7 -31.77 -3.22 0.40
CA SER A 7 -30.39 -3.22 0.85
C SER A 7 -29.70 -1.99 0.28
N SER A 8 -29.37 -1.04 1.15
CA SER A 8 -28.56 0.11 0.81
C SER A 8 -27.13 -0.35 0.54
N GLY A 9 -26.90 -0.84 -0.67
CA GLY A 9 -25.57 -1.08 -1.19
C GLY A 9 -24.89 0.28 -1.39
N ILE A 10 -23.94 0.60 -0.51
CA ILE A 10 -23.03 1.71 -0.72
C ILE A 10 -22.30 1.43 -2.05
N PRO A 11 -22.36 2.34 -3.04
CA PRO A 11 -21.67 2.13 -4.30
C PRO A 11 -20.17 1.96 -4.01
N ARG A 12 -19.61 0.80 -4.38
CA ARG A 12 -18.18 0.57 -4.29
C ARG A 12 -17.49 1.65 -5.12
N ARG A 13 -16.52 2.34 -4.51
CA ARG A 13 -15.68 3.31 -5.21
C ARG A 13 -15.02 2.62 -6.42
N SER A 14 -14.93 3.32 -7.52
CA SER A 14 -14.29 2.81 -8.74
C SER A 14 -12.77 2.63 -8.59
N VAL A 15 -12.18 3.30 -7.60
CA VAL A 15 -10.74 3.27 -7.29
C VAL A 15 -10.56 2.93 -5.81
N PRO A 16 -9.75 1.91 -5.48
CA PRO A 16 -9.49 1.54 -4.09
C PRO A 16 -8.69 2.62 -3.36
N VAL A 17 -9.04 2.86 -2.10
CA VAL A 17 -8.29 3.73 -1.20
C VAL A 17 -7.22 2.91 -0.50
N THR A 18 -5.97 3.28 -0.71
CA THR A 18 -4.83 2.64 -0.03
C THR A 18 -4.34 3.52 1.10
N PHE A 19 -4.34 2.99 2.31
CA PHE A 19 -3.65 3.58 3.44
C PHE A 19 -2.22 3.04 3.48
N VAL A 20 -1.25 3.95 3.46
CA VAL A 20 0.18 3.60 3.47
C VAL A 20 0.73 3.81 4.87
N ASP A 21 1.24 2.76 5.48
CA ASP A 21 1.92 2.82 6.77
C ASP A 21 3.19 3.68 6.68
N ALA A 22 3.48 4.43 7.74
CA ALA A 22 4.66 5.28 7.82
C ALA A 22 5.97 4.52 7.57
N ASN A 23 6.04 3.23 7.92
CA ASN A 23 7.21 2.39 7.67
C ASN A 23 7.58 2.34 6.18
N ILE A 24 6.60 2.34 5.29
CA ILE A 24 6.81 2.38 3.84
C ILE A 24 7.47 3.71 3.42
N LEU A 25 7.09 4.82 4.09
CA LEU A 25 7.60 6.16 3.77
C LEU A 25 9.06 6.35 4.19
N PHE A 26 9.56 5.57 5.15
CA PHE A 26 10.98 5.60 5.53
C PHE A 26 11.88 4.92 4.49
N SER A 27 11.35 3.95 3.75
CA SER A 27 12.06 3.42 2.60
C SER A 27 11.94 4.39 1.43
N ARG A 28 13.02 5.11 1.12
CA ARG A 28 13.05 6.07 0.01
C ARG A 28 12.59 5.43 -1.29
N VAL A 29 13.10 4.24 -1.62
CA VAL A 29 12.75 3.56 -2.87
C VAL A 29 11.27 3.17 -2.92
N LEU A 30 10.68 2.64 -1.84
CA LEU A 30 9.26 2.32 -1.81
C LEU A 30 8.39 3.57 -1.90
N ARG A 31 8.78 4.63 -1.18
CA ARG A 31 8.12 5.92 -1.27
C ARG A 31 8.14 6.45 -2.70
N ASP A 32 9.28 6.38 -3.37
CA ASP A 32 9.43 6.88 -4.73
C ASP A 32 8.58 6.07 -5.71
N TYR A 33 8.46 4.73 -5.55
CA TYR A 33 7.58 3.89 -6.36
C TYR A 33 6.07 4.12 -6.10
N PHE A 34 5.67 4.38 -4.84
CA PHE A 34 4.25 4.46 -4.48
C PHE A 34 3.72 5.90 -4.42
N LEU A 35 4.59 6.88 -4.15
CA LEU A 35 4.21 8.25 -3.87
C LEU A 35 4.86 9.26 -4.82
N LEU A 36 5.14 8.88 -6.05
CA LEU A 36 5.50 9.87 -7.05
C LEU A 36 4.37 10.90 -7.15
N ASN A 37 4.61 12.09 -6.62
CA ASN A 37 3.63 13.16 -6.46
C ASN A 37 2.93 13.55 -7.78
N GLU A 38 3.52 13.24 -8.91
CA GLU A 38 2.94 13.50 -10.23
C GLU A 38 1.80 12.51 -10.56
N PHE A 39 1.82 11.30 -9.98
CA PHE A 39 0.80 10.27 -10.23
C PHE A 39 -0.27 10.20 -9.12
N LEU A 40 -0.03 10.81 -7.95
CA LEU A 40 -0.96 10.82 -6.84
C LEU A 40 -1.18 12.24 -6.30
N PRO A 41 -1.70 13.17 -7.12
CA PRO A 41 -1.91 14.57 -6.72
C PRO A 41 -2.88 14.72 -5.53
N ASP A 42 -3.71 13.70 -5.30
CA ASP A 42 -4.68 13.65 -4.20
C ASP A 42 -4.19 12.91 -2.96
N ALA A 43 -2.92 12.47 -2.92
CA ALA A 43 -2.35 11.87 -1.72
C ALA A 43 -2.33 12.90 -0.59
N LYS A 44 -3.16 12.69 0.42
CA LYS A 44 -3.29 13.57 1.58
C LYS A 44 -2.67 12.91 2.80
N LEU A 45 -1.75 13.59 3.46
CA LEU A 45 -1.38 13.27 4.84
C LEU A 45 -2.59 13.62 5.71
N LYS A 46 -3.34 12.60 6.13
CA LYS A 46 -4.39 12.78 7.13
C LYS A 46 -3.76 12.62 8.50
N SER A 47 -3.96 13.60 9.36
CA SER A 47 -3.63 13.49 10.78
C SER A 47 -4.33 12.27 11.38
N PRO A 48 -3.68 11.52 12.29
CA PRO A 48 -4.30 10.40 12.97
C PRO A 48 -5.57 10.87 13.66
N VAL A 49 -6.67 10.18 13.39
CA VAL A 49 -7.93 10.46 14.07
C VAL A 49 -7.92 9.67 15.36
N ASP A 50 -7.68 10.35 16.47
CA ASP A 50 -7.57 9.78 17.83
C ASP A 50 -8.84 9.08 18.34
N ARG A 51 -9.88 8.92 17.50
CA ARG A 51 -11.23 8.58 17.97
C ARG A 51 -11.76 7.23 17.54
N LEU A 52 -11.11 6.50 16.65
CA LEU A 52 -11.55 5.15 16.32
C LEU A 52 -10.82 4.15 17.22
N VAL A 53 -11.56 3.66 18.19
CA VAL A 53 -11.06 2.64 19.10
C VAL A 53 -11.09 1.30 18.38
N VAL A 54 -9.92 0.75 18.10
CA VAL A 54 -9.80 -0.66 17.75
C VAL A 54 -10.23 -1.46 18.97
N PRO A 55 -11.20 -2.39 18.87
CA PRO A 55 -11.67 -3.18 20.02
C PRO A 55 -10.53 -3.86 20.77
N HIS A 56 -10.61 -3.92 22.07
CA HIS A 56 -9.54 -4.46 22.93
C HIS A 56 -9.25 -5.94 22.71
N ASP A 57 -10.25 -6.69 22.23
CA ASP A 57 -10.17 -8.11 21.89
C ASP A 57 -9.50 -8.38 20.54
N VAL A 58 -9.22 -7.34 19.77
CA VAL A 58 -8.48 -7.47 18.50
C VAL A 58 -6.99 -7.53 18.77
N GLU A 59 -6.38 -8.66 18.44
CA GLU A 59 -4.95 -8.88 18.59
C GLU A 59 -4.19 -8.08 17.53
N VAL A 60 -3.63 -6.96 17.93
CA VAL A 60 -2.70 -6.14 17.14
C VAL A 60 -1.63 -5.61 18.10
N HIS A 61 -0.39 -5.55 17.62
CA HIS A 61 0.70 -5.03 18.43
C HIS A 61 0.39 -3.60 18.91
N PRO A 62 0.61 -3.26 20.22
CA PRO A 62 0.23 -1.95 20.75
C PRO A 62 0.77 -0.75 19.97
N LYS A 63 1.96 -0.88 19.39
CA LYS A 63 2.59 0.16 18.55
C LYS A 63 1.86 0.38 17.22
N ASP A 64 1.12 -0.62 16.73
CA ASP A 64 0.49 -0.60 15.42
C ASP A 64 -1.02 -0.36 15.48
N ARG A 65 -1.59 -0.29 16.70
CA ARG A 65 -3.03 0.00 16.89
C ARG A 65 -3.46 1.32 16.26
N HIS A 66 -2.63 2.34 16.33
CA HIS A 66 -2.93 3.64 15.74
C HIS A 66 -2.94 3.58 14.21
N VAL A 67 -2.11 2.74 13.59
CA VAL A 67 -2.09 2.53 12.12
C VAL A 67 -3.40 1.88 11.69
N LEU A 68 -3.85 0.83 12.40
CA LEU A 68 -5.11 0.15 12.12
C LEU A 68 -6.31 1.09 12.32
N ALA A 69 -6.33 1.88 13.40
CA ALA A 69 -7.35 2.87 13.65
C ALA A 69 -7.42 3.93 12.54
N ALA A 70 -6.26 4.39 12.07
CA ALA A 70 -6.18 5.35 10.98
C ALA A 70 -6.68 4.77 9.65
N ALA A 71 -6.33 3.53 9.32
CA ALA A 71 -6.83 2.84 8.13
C ALA A 71 -8.36 2.70 8.15
N LEU A 72 -8.93 2.32 9.30
CA LEU A 72 -10.38 2.26 9.50
C LEU A 72 -11.05 3.63 9.34
N SER A 73 -10.45 4.69 9.90
CA SER A 73 -11.03 6.05 9.88
C SER A 73 -11.04 6.68 8.49
N THR A 74 -10.21 6.18 7.59
CA THR A 74 -10.12 6.66 6.22
C THR A 74 -10.95 5.85 5.24
N ASP A 75 -11.72 4.86 5.73
CA ASP A 75 -12.43 3.88 4.90
C ASP A 75 -11.50 3.25 3.86
N ALA A 76 -10.29 2.88 4.28
CA ALA A 76 -9.31 2.28 3.39
C ALA A 76 -9.76 0.89 2.94
N ASP A 77 -9.56 0.59 1.67
CA ASP A 77 -9.75 -0.74 1.10
C ASP A 77 -8.49 -1.61 1.26
N ILE A 78 -7.32 -0.96 1.34
CA ILE A 78 -6.02 -1.61 1.45
C ILE A 78 -5.20 -0.93 2.57
N LEU A 79 -4.58 -1.73 3.42
CA LEU A 79 -3.46 -1.30 4.28
C LEU A 79 -2.16 -1.85 3.72
N LEU A 80 -1.30 -0.95 3.24
CA LEU A 80 0.03 -1.28 2.73
C LEU A 80 1.07 -1.12 3.86
N THR A 81 1.67 -2.21 4.26
CA THR A 81 2.70 -2.26 5.31
C THR A 81 3.70 -3.39 5.08
N ASP A 82 4.95 -3.20 5.45
CA ASP A 82 5.98 -4.25 5.44
C ASP A 82 5.87 -5.19 6.64
N ASN A 83 5.19 -4.76 7.70
CA ASN A 83 5.01 -5.48 8.94
C ASN A 83 3.67 -6.23 9.02
N THR A 84 3.31 -6.98 7.99
CA THR A 84 1.99 -7.62 7.88
C THR A 84 1.68 -8.61 9.01
N LYS A 85 2.69 -9.24 9.61
CA LYS A 85 2.53 -10.24 10.67
C LYS A 85 1.97 -9.69 11.98
N ASP A 86 2.10 -8.39 12.23
CA ASP A 86 1.65 -7.74 13.46
C ASP A 86 0.20 -7.21 13.36
N PHE A 87 -0.45 -7.44 12.22
CA PHE A 87 -1.84 -7.05 11.98
C PHE A 87 -2.79 -8.26 11.88
N PRO A 88 -4.03 -8.13 12.39
CA PRO A 88 -5.03 -9.20 12.41
C PRO A 88 -5.70 -9.35 11.03
N ALA A 89 -5.04 -10.01 10.09
CA ALA A 89 -5.47 -10.11 8.68
C ALA A 89 -6.92 -10.58 8.49
N GLU A 90 -7.35 -11.64 9.20
CA GLU A 90 -8.72 -12.16 9.10
C GLU A 90 -9.77 -11.14 9.61
N TRP A 91 -9.47 -10.46 10.71
CA TRP A 91 -10.34 -9.43 11.25
C TRP A 91 -10.44 -8.24 10.29
N MET A 92 -9.32 -7.82 9.70
CA MET A 92 -9.28 -6.74 8.71
C MET A 92 -10.08 -7.10 7.46
N THR A 93 -9.95 -8.33 6.96
CA THR A 93 -10.74 -8.83 5.81
C THR A 93 -12.23 -8.75 6.10
N ARG A 94 -12.69 -9.11 7.30
CA ARG A 94 -14.09 -8.94 7.71
C ARG A 94 -14.54 -7.48 7.76
N LYS A 95 -13.61 -6.54 7.94
CA LYS A 95 -13.87 -5.09 7.89
C LYS A 95 -13.73 -4.51 6.48
N GLY A 96 -13.43 -5.34 5.48
CA GLY A 96 -13.29 -4.91 4.09
C GLY A 96 -11.92 -4.29 3.78
N ILE A 97 -10.93 -4.46 4.66
CA ILE A 97 -9.56 -3.96 4.46
C ILE A 97 -8.65 -5.14 4.10
N GLU A 98 -8.02 -5.07 2.96
CA GLU A 98 -6.98 -6.01 2.55
C GLU A 98 -5.62 -5.59 3.11
N LEU A 99 -4.93 -6.52 3.77
CA LEU A 99 -3.56 -6.31 4.26
C LEU A 99 -2.56 -6.70 3.18
N VAL A 100 -1.75 -5.76 2.72
CA VAL A 100 -0.86 -5.95 1.57
C VAL A 100 0.58 -5.61 1.93
N HIS A 101 1.49 -6.53 1.63
CA HIS A 101 2.94 -6.29 1.71
C HIS A 101 3.44 -5.56 0.45
N PRO A 102 4.51 -4.72 0.55
CA PRO A 102 5.10 -4.02 -0.60
C PRO A 102 5.41 -4.92 -1.79
N SER A 103 5.93 -6.13 -1.57
CA SER A 103 6.22 -7.10 -2.64
C SER A 103 4.97 -7.47 -3.45
N ALA A 104 3.85 -7.68 -2.77
CA ALA A 104 2.58 -7.99 -3.42
C ALA A 104 2.03 -6.79 -4.18
N MET A 105 2.15 -5.59 -3.61
CA MET A 105 1.73 -4.36 -4.28
C MET A 105 2.55 -4.08 -5.55
N ILE A 106 3.87 -4.18 -5.47
CA ILE A 106 4.77 -4.05 -6.65
C ILE A 106 4.37 -5.05 -7.74
N THR A 107 4.12 -6.32 -7.37
CA THR A 107 3.70 -7.34 -8.33
C THR A 107 2.37 -7.00 -8.99
N ARG A 108 1.39 -6.48 -8.25
CA ARG A 108 0.10 -6.02 -8.79
C ARG A 108 0.29 -4.86 -9.77
N LEU A 109 1.02 -3.84 -9.37
CA LEU A 109 1.26 -2.67 -10.21
C LEU A 109 1.97 -3.03 -11.51
N LEU A 110 2.96 -3.90 -11.45
CA LEU A 110 3.68 -4.40 -12.61
C LEU A 110 2.78 -5.18 -13.57
N THR A 111 1.79 -5.90 -13.03
CA THR A 111 0.85 -6.72 -13.82
C THR A 111 -0.30 -5.89 -14.38
N ASP A 112 -0.89 -5.03 -13.55
CA ASP A 112 -2.13 -4.32 -13.88
C ASP A 112 -1.87 -3.00 -14.60
N PHE A 113 -0.71 -2.37 -14.36
CA PHE A 113 -0.30 -1.06 -14.89
C PHE A 113 1.14 -1.09 -15.42
N PRO A 114 1.45 -1.96 -16.41
CA PRO A 114 2.83 -2.19 -16.86
C PRO A 114 3.50 -0.94 -17.44
N SER A 115 2.77 -0.12 -18.16
CA SER A 115 3.30 1.11 -18.78
C SER A 115 3.67 2.14 -17.72
N GLU A 116 2.74 2.41 -16.83
CA GLU A 116 2.88 3.36 -15.73
C GLU A 116 3.97 2.90 -14.74
N PHE A 117 4.04 1.59 -14.48
CA PHE A 117 5.09 1.04 -13.63
C PHE A 117 6.48 1.24 -14.24
N ARG A 118 6.64 1.04 -15.54
CA ARG A 118 7.90 1.27 -16.27
C ARG A 118 8.31 2.74 -16.20
N GLU A 119 7.38 3.66 -16.41
CA GLU A 119 7.61 5.09 -16.31
C GLU A 119 8.03 5.49 -14.90
N ALA A 120 7.31 5.00 -13.87
CA ALA A 120 7.65 5.21 -12.48
C ALA A 120 9.05 4.68 -12.13
N HIS A 121 9.44 3.51 -12.67
CA HIS A 121 10.78 2.96 -12.47
C HIS A 121 11.87 3.89 -13.02
N TYR A 122 11.73 4.38 -14.24
CA TYR A 122 12.70 5.31 -14.83
C TYR A 122 12.80 6.62 -14.04
N LEU A 123 11.67 7.16 -13.58
CA LEU A 123 11.69 8.33 -12.70
C LEU A 123 12.40 8.04 -11.36
N CYS A 124 12.21 6.87 -10.78
CA CYS A 124 12.97 6.47 -9.58
C CYS A 124 14.47 6.45 -9.82
N VAL A 125 14.91 6.01 -11.01
CA VAL A 125 16.34 6.02 -11.37
C VAL A 125 16.84 7.44 -11.52
N GLU A 126 16.13 8.30 -12.26
CA GLU A 126 16.50 9.72 -12.44
C GLU A 126 16.56 10.50 -11.11
N LEU A 127 15.62 10.22 -10.19
CA LEU A 127 15.57 10.86 -8.88
C LEU A 127 16.58 10.27 -7.88
N SER A 128 17.20 9.13 -8.20
CA SER A 128 18.22 8.54 -7.35
C SER A 128 19.53 9.35 -7.43
N ALA A 129 20.21 9.48 -6.27
CA ALA A 129 21.46 10.24 -6.21
C ALA A 129 22.60 9.66 -7.08
N SER A 130 22.48 8.38 -7.43
CA SER A 130 23.45 7.68 -8.28
C SER A 130 23.08 7.68 -9.76
N GLU A 131 21.83 8.00 -10.10
CA GLU A 131 21.24 7.84 -11.44
C GLU A 131 21.53 6.44 -12.04
N ASP A 132 21.68 5.44 -11.16
CA ASP A 132 22.05 4.08 -11.50
C ASP A 132 20.91 3.10 -11.22
N GLU A 133 20.44 2.45 -12.27
CA GLU A 133 19.32 1.50 -12.21
C GLU A 133 19.63 0.31 -11.30
N GLU A 134 20.87 -0.20 -11.30
CA GLU A 134 21.23 -1.35 -10.46
C GLU A 134 21.18 -0.98 -8.98
N THR A 135 21.59 0.22 -8.63
CA THR A 135 21.48 0.73 -7.26
C THR A 135 20.01 0.81 -6.81
N VAL A 136 19.10 1.30 -7.67
CA VAL A 136 17.66 1.34 -7.36
C VAL A 136 17.09 -0.06 -7.19
N LEU A 137 17.44 -1.01 -8.07
CA LEU A 137 16.99 -2.40 -7.99
C LEU A 137 17.52 -3.10 -6.72
N ASN A 138 18.75 -2.85 -6.32
CA ASN A 138 19.33 -3.38 -5.08
C ASN A 138 18.67 -2.78 -3.83
N GLN A 139 18.29 -1.52 -3.86
CA GLN A 139 17.51 -0.89 -2.79
C GLN A 139 16.09 -1.47 -2.72
N LEU A 140 15.47 -1.73 -3.88
CA LEU A 140 14.17 -2.39 -3.95
C LEU A 140 14.21 -3.80 -3.37
N GLU A 141 15.27 -4.57 -3.67
CA GLU A 141 15.49 -5.91 -3.11
C GLU A 141 15.54 -5.89 -1.58
N LYS A 142 16.28 -4.93 -1.01
CA LYS A 142 16.37 -4.76 0.45
C LYS A 142 15.04 -4.34 1.09
N ALA A 143 14.24 -3.58 0.37
CA ALA A 143 12.96 -3.07 0.86
C ALA A 143 11.79 -4.04 0.63
N THR A 144 11.96 -5.04 -0.20
CA THR A 144 10.96 -6.06 -0.52
C THR A 144 11.52 -7.46 -0.30
N ASP A 145 11.98 -8.10 -1.35
CA ASP A 145 12.62 -9.41 -1.37
C ASP A 145 13.33 -9.65 -2.73
N PRO A 146 14.27 -10.62 -2.79
CA PRO A 146 15.02 -10.92 -4.02
C PRO A 146 14.14 -11.34 -5.20
N PHE A 147 13.02 -12.03 -4.93
CA PHE A 147 12.11 -12.51 -5.97
C PHE A 147 11.35 -11.35 -6.65
N THR A 148 10.87 -10.40 -5.85
CA THR A 148 10.21 -9.19 -6.34
C THR A 148 11.17 -8.33 -7.15
N ALA A 149 12.39 -8.10 -6.64
CA ALA A 149 13.41 -7.35 -7.36
C ALA A 149 13.82 -8.03 -8.68
N ALA A 150 13.93 -9.36 -8.71
CA ALA A 150 14.20 -10.11 -9.93
C ALA A 150 13.08 -9.97 -10.97
N LYS A 151 11.81 -9.96 -10.53
CA LYS A 151 10.66 -9.69 -11.42
C LYS A 151 10.77 -8.29 -12.06
N VAL A 152 11.02 -7.28 -11.24
CA VAL A 152 11.17 -5.90 -11.73
C VAL A 152 12.34 -5.81 -12.70
N ARG A 153 13.51 -6.35 -12.34
CA ARG A 153 14.70 -6.37 -13.19
C ARG A 153 14.41 -6.99 -14.55
N ARG A 154 13.73 -8.14 -14.57
CA ARG A 154 13.36 -8.81 -15.83
C ARG A 154 12.33 -8.00 -16.64
N PHE A 155 11.46 -7.27 -15.98
CA PHE A 155 10.43 -6.47 -16.64
C PHE A 155 11.00 -5.20 -17.26
N VAL A 156 11.93 -4.51 -16.60
CA VAL A 156 12.53 -3.25 -17.11
C VAL A 156 13.64 -3.48 -18.11
N ARG A 157 14.27 -4.66 -18.09
CA ARG A 157 15.32 -5.09 -19.02
C ARG A 157 14.82 -6.29 -19.84
N PRO A 158 14.06 -6.07 -20.90
CA PRO A 158 13.54 -7.15 -21.75
C PRO A 158 14.63 -7.88 -22.53
#